data_a81601e22735c38dde88e024d08a52c1
#
_entry.id   a81601e22735c38dde88e024d08a52c1
#
_cell.length_a   1.000
_cell.length_b   1.000
_cell.length_c   1.000
_cell.angle_alpha   90.00
_cell.angle_beta   90.00
_cell.angle_gamma   90.00
#
_symmetry.space_group_name_H-M   'P 1'
#
loop_
_entity.id
_entity.type
_entity.pdbx_description
1 polymer ?
#
loop_
_entity_poly.entity_id
_entity_poly.type
_entity_poly.pdbx_seq_one_letter_code
_entity_poly.pdbx_strand_id
1 'polypeptide(L)'
;MTMIPKIIHYCWFGGSPKNEKIRFCMESWKKVLPDYEIREWSEKDLFRFSDNRYVRQAYEAKKWAFVSDVFRLFALYKEGGIYLDTDVEVRKTFSPLLEGDFFIGKARAF
;
A
#
# COMPACT_ATOMS: atom_id res chain seq x y z
N MET A 1 5.97 -0.65 24.73
CA MET A 1 5.40 -1.49 23.70
C MET A 1 5.02 -0.63 22.50
N THR A 2 5.51 -0.99 21.33
CA THR A 2 5.26 -0.25 20.10
C THR A 2 3.96 -0.73 19.47
N MET A 3 3.19 0.18 18.89
CA MET A 3 2.02 -0.18 18.10
C MET A 3 2.29 0.15 16.64
N ILE A 4 1.77 -0.68 15.76
CA ILE A 4 1.79 -0.41 14.33
C ILE A 4 0.84 0.74 14.05
N PRO A 5 1.28 1.82 13.39
CA PRO A 5 0.40 2.94 13.08
C PRO A 5 -0.81 2.55 12.25
N LYS A 6 -1.91 3.24 12.44
CA LYS A 6 -3.15 3.02 11.70
C LYS A 6 -3.10 3.73 10.36
N ILE A 7 -2.21 3.28 9.51
CA ILE A 7 -2.00 3.82 8.16
C ILE A 7 -2.04 2.67 7.17
N ILE A 8 -2.83 2.83 6.11
CA ILE A 8 -2.87 1.86 5.01
C ILE A 8 -2.16 2.49 3.83
N HIS A 9 -1.14 1.80 3.33
CA HIS A 9 -0.39 2.23 2.16
C HIS A 9 -0.79 1.39 0.96
N TYR A 10 -0.90 2.00 -0.20
CA TYR A 10 -1.04 1.28 -1.45
C TYR A 10 -0.36 2.07 -2.56
N CYS A 11 -0.04 1.38 -3.66
CA CYS A 11 0.60 1.98 -4.82
C CYS A 11 -0.35 1.96 -6.01
N TRP A 12 -0.32 3.03 -6.80
CA TRP A 12 -1.07 3.11 -8.05
C TRP A 12 -0.26 3.90 -9.07
N PHE A 13 0.29 3.20 -10.05
CA PHE A 13 1.14 3.79 -11.08
C PHE A 13 0.51 3.61 -12.45
N GLY A 14 0.94 4.45 -13.40
CA GLY A 14 0.52 4.37 -14.80
C GLY A 14 -0.67 5.23 -15.15
N GLY A 15 -1.33 5.83 -14.15
CA GLY A 15 -2.41 6.79 -14.39
C GLY A 15 -3.73 6.21 -14.89
N SER A 16 -3.85 4.88 -14.94
CA SER A 16 -5.10 4.26 -15.38
C SER A 16 -6.20 4.43 -14.35
N PRO A 17 -7.47 4.56 -14.76
CA PRO A 17 -8.57 4.60 -13.80
C PRO A 17 -8.69 3.28 -13.06
N LYS A 18 -9.08 3.37 -11.79
CA LYS A 18 -9.35 2.18 -10.99
C LYS A 18 -10.67 1.56 -11.44
N ASN A 19 -10.67 0.25 -11.71
CA ASN A 19 -11.88 -0.45 -12.14
C ASN A 19 -12.83 -0.70 -10.95
N GLU A 20 -14.01 -1.26 -11.23
CA GLU A 20 -15.02 -1.48 -10.20
C GLU A 20 -14.55 -2.43 -9.10
N LYS A 21 -13.83 -3.49 -9.47
CA LYS A 21 -13.32 -4.46 -8.51
C LYS A 21 -12.36 -3.80 -7.53
N ILE A 22 -11.44 -2.99 -8.05
CA ILE A 22 -10.47 -2.28 -7.21
C ILE A 22 -11.19 -1.28 -6.32
N ARG A 23 -12.14 -0.53 -6.87
CA ARG A 23 -12.91 0.43 -6.07
C ARG A 23 -13.71 -0.26 -4.97
N PHE A 24 -14.30 -1.43 -5.28
CA PHE A 24 -15.01 -2.21 -4.27
C PHE A 24 -14.07 -2.62 -3.13
N CYS A 25 -12.88 -3.10 -3.46
CA CYS A 25 -11.92 -3.50 -2.43
C CYS A 25 -11.49 -2.32 -1.57
N MET A 26 -11.20 -1.18 -2.19
CA MET A 26 -10.78 0.01 -1.46
C MET A 26 -11.91 0.58 -0.59
N GLU A 27 -13.15 0.48 -1.04
CA GLU A 27 -14.29 0.89 -0.22
C GLU A 27 -14.41 0.02 1.02
N SER A 28 -14.06 -1.27 0.93
CA SER A 28 -14.07 -2.13 2.11
C SER A 28 -13.07 -1.64 3.16
N TRP A 29 -11.94 -1.06 2.74
CA TRP A 29 -10.97 -0.49 3.68
C TRP A 29 -11.58 0.65 4.48
N LYS A 30 -12.29 1.55 3.80
CA LYS A 30 -12.94 2.69 4.45
C LYS A 30 -14.07 2.26 5.37
N LYS A 31 -14.80 1.22 4.95
CA LYS A 31 -15.95 0.73 5.70
C LYS A 31 -15.53 -0.01 6.97
N VAL A 32 -14.52 -0.87 6.86
CA VAL A 32 -14.10 -1.73 7.98
C VAL A 32 -13.07 -1.02 8.85
N LEU A 33 -12.27 -0.12 8.25
CA LEU A 33 -11.18 0.58 8.93
C LEU A 33 -11.35 2.10 8.83
N PRO A 34 -12.47 2.66 9.33
CA PRO A 34 -12.75 4.09 9.15
C PRO A 34 -11.78 5.00 9.88
N ASP A 35 -11.09 4.49 10.89
CA ASP A 35 -10.12 5.26 11.67
C ASP A 35 -8.69 5.15 11.15
N TYR A 36 -8.49 4.49 10.01
CA TYR A 36 -7.18 4.37 9.40
C TYR A 36 -6.99 5.45 8.35
N GLU A 37 -5.77 6.01 8.28
CA GLU A 37 -5.39 6.89 7.18
C GLU A 37 -5.05 6.02 5.98
N ILE A 38 -5.54 6.41 4.79
CA ILE A 38 -5.23 5.69 3.55
C ILE A 38 -4.30 6.58 2.74
N ARG A 39 -3.13 6.04 2.38
CA ARG A 39 -2.09 6.79 1.68
C ARG A 39 -1.76 6.15 0.35
N GLU A 40 -1.95 6.91 -0.72
CA GLU A 40 -1.62 6.48 -2.08
C GLU A 40 -0.20 6.91 -2.44
N TRP A 41 0.56 5.97 -2.99
CA TRP A 41 1.88 6.24 -3.56
C TRP A 41 1.79 6.11 -5.07
N SER A 42 2.29 7.11 -5.78
CA SER A 42 2.15 7.18 -7.22
C SER A 42 3.37 7.86 -7.84
N GLU A 43 3.27 8.23 -9.11
CA GLU A 43 4.35 8.91 -9.83
C GLU A 43 4.81 10.18 -9.12
N LYS A 44 3.94 10.82 -8.37
CA LYS A 44 4.27 12.03 -7.61
C LYS A 44 5.37 11.78 -6.60
N ASP A 45 5.54 10.54 -6.18
CA ASP A 45 6.50 10.17 -5.15
C ASP A 45 7.80 9.63 -5.71
N LEU A 46 7.93 9.55 -7.03
CA LEU A 46 9.15 9.02 -7.66
C LEU A 46 10.39 9.84 -7.35
N PHE A 47 10.22 11.12 -7.05
CA PHE A 47 11.38 11.97 -6.71
C PHE A 47 12.14 11.43 -5.50
N ARG A 48 11.48 10.66 -4.63
CA ARG A 48 12.11 10.07 -3.45
C ARG A 48 13.18 9.04 -3.83
N PHE A 49 13.15 8.57 -5.08
CA PHE A 49 14.10 7.61 -5.63
C PHE A 49 14.84 8.17 -6.83
N SER A 50 15.00 9.52 -6.88
CA SER A 50 15.65 10.17 -8.03
C SER A 50 17.06 9.68 -8.29
N ASP A 51 17.76 9.23 -7.24
CA ASP A 51 19.11 8.72 -7.35
C ASP A 51 19.16 7.21 -7.60
N ASN A 52 18.01 6.54 -7.61
CA ASN A 52 17.94 5.10 -7.79
C ASN A 52 17.66 4.77 -9.24
N ARG A 53 18.71 4.40 -9.98
CA ARG A 53 18.61 4.09 -11.40
C ARG A 53 17.69 2.91 -11.68
N TYR A 54 17.70 1.90 -10.81
CA TYR A 54 16.90 0.70 -11.04
C TYR A 54 15.40 0.99 -10.94
N VAL A 55 15.00 1.80 -9.98
CA VAL A 55 13.59 2.20 -9.86
C VAL A 55 13.15 3.02 -11.07
N ARG A 56 13.99 3.95 -11.51
CA ARG A 56 13.66 4.77 -12.68
C ARG A 56 13.53 3.94 -13.94
N GLN A 57 14.45 3.00 -14.15
CA GLN A 57 14.39 2.12 -15.31
C GLN A 57 13.16 1.23 -15.27
N ALA A 58 12.81 0.72 -14.11
CA ALA A 58 11.62 -0.11 -13.96
C ALA A 58 10.35 0.69 -14.25
N TYR A 59 10.29 1.94 -13.80
CA TYR A 59 9.15 2.81 -14.09
C TYR A 59 9.03 3.09 -15.59
N GLU A 60 10.14 3.43 -16.24
CA GLU A 60 10.14 3.71 -17.68
C GLU A 60 9.75 2.48 -18.48
N ALA A 61 10.09 1.29 -18.01
CA ALA A 61 9.72 0.03 -18.64
C ALA A 61 8.33 -0.44 -18.25
N LYS A 62 7.58 0.36 -17.47
CA LYS A 62 6.22 0.07 -17.00
C LYS A 62 6.15 -1.22 -16.17
N LYS A 63 7.21 -1.55 -15.45
CA LYS A 63 7.25 -2.71 -14.55
C LYS A 63 6.70 -2.31 -13.19
N TRP A 64 5.38 -2.12 -13.14
CA TRP A 64 4.71 -1.56 -11.97
C TRP A 64 4.85 -2.44 -10.72
N ALA A 65 4.87 -3.76 -10.89
CA ALA A 65 5.03 -4.66 -9.76
C ALA A 65 6.36 -4.43 -9.04
N PHE A 66 7.44 -4.27 -9.79
CA PHE A 66 8.76 -4.00 -9.20
C PHE A 66 8.77 -2.64 -8.49
N VAL A 67 8.22 -1.62 -9.14
CA VAL A 67 8.16 -0.28 -8.55
C VAL A 67 7.35 -0.31 -7.27
N SER A 68 6.20 -1.00 -7.28
CA SER A 68 5.35 -1.13 -6.09
C SER A 68 6.06 -1.85 -4.95
N ASP A 69 6.84 -2.89 -5.25
CA ASP A 69 7.59 -3.62 -4.23
C ASP A 69 8.59 -2.70 -3.52
N VAL A 70 9.27 -1.84 -4.27
CA VAL A 70 10.22 -0.90 -3.67
C VAL A 70 9.49 0.13 -2.80
N PHE A 71 8.40 0.69 -3.31
CA PHE A 71 7.62 1.67 -2.55
C PHE A 71 7.01 1.07 -1.29
N ARG A 72 6.56 -0.18 -1.37
CA ARG A 72 6.03 -0.87 -0.19
C ARG A 72 7.04 -0.90 0.94
N LEU A 73 8.26 -1.33 0.63
CA LEU A 73 9.32 -1.42 1.63
C LEU A 73 9.67 -0.03 2.17
N PHE A 74 9.73 0.95 1.29
CA PHE A 74 10.05 2.33 1.68
C PHE A 74 8.98 2.90 2.61
N ALA A 75 7.70 2.73 2.26
CA ALA A 75 6.59 3.28 3.04
C ALA A 75 6.56 2.66 4.44
N LEU A 76 6.72 1.34 4.53
CA LEU A 76 6.69 0.65 5.81
C LEU A 76 7.90 1.00 6.67
N TYR A 77 9.06 1.19 6.04
CA TYR A 77 10.26 1.60 6.76
C TYR A 77 10.14 3.02 7.31
N LYS A 78 9.64 3.95 6.49
CA LYS A 78 9.58 5.36 6.88
C LYS A 78 8.44 5.67 7.85
N GLU A 79 7.27 5.08 7.64
CA GLU A 79 6.06 5.48 8.34
C GLU A 79 5.43 4.37 9.16
N GLY A 80 5.82 3.14 8.91
CA GLY A 80 5.11 2.01 9.50
C GLY A 80 3.73 1.85 8.90
N GLY A 81 2.88 1.10 9.57
CA GLY A 81 1.52 0.88 9.09
C GLY A 81 1.36 -0.44 8.36
N ILE A 82 0.40 -0.48 7.47
CA ILE A 82 0.01 -1.70 6.75
C ILE A 82 0.04 -1.41 5.26
N TYR A 83 0.59 -2.33 4.48
CA TYR A 83 0.52 -2.24 3.02
C TYR A 83 -0.53 -3.21 2.51
N LEU A 84 -1.42 -2.73 1.63
CA LEU A 84 -2.42 -3.56 0.97
C LEU A 84 -2.32 -3.39 -0.53
N ASP A 85 -2.43 -4.49 -1.26
CA ASP A 85 -2.64 -4.42 -2.70
C ASP A 85 -4.07 -3.95 -2.99
N THR A 86 -4.26 -3.26 -4.10
CA THR A 86 -5.54 -2.62 -4.41
C THR A 86 -6.66 -3.62 -4.67
N ASP A 87 -6.33 -4.88 -4.94
CA ASP A 87 -7.30 -5.94 -5.20
C ASP A 87 -7.60 -6.78 -3.96
N VAL A 88 -7.28 -6.27 -2.78
CA VAL A 88 -7.53 -6.94 -1.51
C VAL A 88 -8.78 -6.37 -0.85
N GLU A 89 -9.71 -7.24 -0.47
CA GLU A 89 -10.89 -6.86 0.31
C GLU A 89 -10.59 -7.03 1.80
N VAL A 90 -10.97 -6.03 2.62
CA VAL A 90 -10.84 -6.11 4.07
C VAL A 90 -12.22 -6.44 4.64
N ARG A 91 -12.29 -7.47 5.47
CA ARG A 91 -13.54 -7.93 6.09
C ARG A 91 -13.57 -7.74 7.60
N LYS A 92 -12.40 -7.68 8.24
CA LYS A 92 -12.31 -7.48 9.69
C LYS A 92 -11.19 -6.50 9.99
N THR A 93 -11.33 -5.76 11.09
CA THR A 93 -10.29 -4.81 11.49
C THR A 93 -8.98 -5.51 11.82
N PHE A 94 -7.88 -4.79 11.57
CA PHE A 94 -6.54 -5.23 11.97
C PHE A 94 -6.17 -4.78 13.38
N SER A 95 -7.03 -4.02 14.05
CA SER A 95 -6.68 -3.40 15.34
C SER A 95 -6.11 -4.36 16.37
N PRO A 96 -6.63 -5.58 16.53
CA PRO A 96 -6.02 -6.53 17.48
C PRO A 96 -4.59 -6.92 17.13
N LEU A 97 -4.19 -6.78 15.86
CA LEU A 97 -2.86 -7.17 15.40
C LEU A 97 -1.84 -6.04 15.54
N LEU A 98 -2.30 -4.82 15.82
CA LEU A 98 -1.42 -3.65 15.86
C LEU A 98 -0.65 -3.52 17.17
N GLU A 99 -0.91 -4.35 18.15
CA GLU A 99 -0.24 -4.29 19.44
C GLU A 99 1.18 -4.84 19.39
N GLY A 100 1.55 -5.53 18.31
CA GLY A 100 2.91 -6.02 18.12
C GLY A 100 3.74 -5.07 17.29
N ASP A 101 5.03 -5.39 17.18
CA ASP A 101 5.94 -4.61 16.32
C ASP A 101 5.75 -4.92 14.85
N PHE A 102 5.27 -6.12 14.55
CA PHE A 102 5.28 -6.59 13.18
C PHE A 102 4.33 -7.80 13.04
N PHE A 103 3.62 -7.85 11.92
CA PHE A 103 2.88 -9.05 11.56
C PHE A 103 2.84 -9.19 10.03
N ILE A 104 2.74 -10.45 9.58
CA ILE A 104 2.43 -10.75 8.20
C ILE A 104 1.16 -11.57 8.20
N GLY A 105 0.13 -11.05 7.55
CA GLY A 105 -1.12 -11.75 7.40
C GLY A 105 -1.30 -12.20 5.97
N LYS A 106 -2.13 -13.23 5.80
CA LYS A 106 -2.55 -13.66 4.47
C LYS A 106 -3.82 -12.91 4.12
N ALA A 107 -3.74 -12.03 3.13
CA ALA A 107 -4.90 -11.33 2.63
C ALA A 107 -5.53 -12.13 1.49
N ARG A 108 -6.86 -12.05 1.40
CA ARG A 108 -7.57 -12.68 0.29
C ARG A 108 -7.63 -11.70 -0.86
N ALA A 109 -7.10 -12.11 -2.01
CA ALA A 109 -7.18 -11.33 -3.23
C ALA A 109 -8.40 -11.77 -4.05
N PHE A 110 -8.90 -10.86 -4.85
CA PHE A 110 -9.98 -11.14 -5.79
C PHE A 110 -9.42 -11.36 -7.18
#